data_9466d307521c82af14959d2b64d3a484
#
_entry.id   9466d307521c82af14959d2b64d3a484
#
_cell.length_a   1.000
_cell.length_b   1.000
_cell.length_c   1.000
_cell.angle_alpha   90.00
_cell.angle_beta   90.00
_cell.angle_gamma   90.00
#
_symmetry.space_group_name_H-M   'P 1'
#
loop_
_entity.id
_entity.type
_entity.pdbx_description
1 polymer ?
#
loop_
_entity_poly.entity_id
_entity_poly.type
_entity_poly.pdbx_seq_one_letter_code
_entity_poly.pdbx_strand_id
1 'polypeptide(L)'
;MMESYDVIVIGAGPGGYNAAIRAGQLGLKVACVEGRETLGGTCLNVGCMPSKALLHASELYAAASGGEFARLGIRVSPELDLAQMMKQKDESVAALTRGVEFLFRKHKVQWIKGWARLQGEGRVSVALADGGHAQLEARDIVIATGSEPAPLPGVPVDNQRILDSTGALELAEVPRHLVVIGAGVIGLELSSVWRRLGAQVTVLEYLERICPGLDGETARTLQRALTRQGMRFRLGTRVVAARSGEQGVELDLQPAAGGATESLQADYVLVAIGRRPYTEGLGLETVGLASDRRGMLENQGQRSAAPGVWVIGDVTSGPMLAHKAEEEAIVCIERIAGHAAEMNAEVIPSVIYTQPEVASVGLGEEQLQAARREYKVGRFPFSANSRAKINHESEGFIKILSDARSDQVLGVHMIGPGVSEMIGEACVAMEFSASAEDLALTCHPHPTRSEALRQAAMDVHGRAMQN
;
A
#
# COMPACT_ATOMS: atom_id res chain seq x y z
N MET A 1 -13.20 -31.32 22.44
CA MET A 1 -14.55 -30.94 21.94
C MET A 1 -14.34 -29.95 20.81
N MET A 2 -15.13 -30.04 19.74
CA MET A 2 -15.09 -29.12 18.62
C MET A 2 -15.80 -27.84 19.04
N GLU A 3 -15.13 -26.68 18.88
CA GLU A 3 -15.74 -25.37 19.19
C GLU A 3 -16.47 -24.85 17.98
N SER A 4 -17.74 -24.47 18.15
CA SER A 4 -18.61 -23.96 17.09
C SER A 4 -18.74 -22.45 17.13
N TYR A 5 -18.67 -21.81 15.96
CA TYR A 5 -18.78 -20.37 15.72
C TYR A 5 -19.81 -20.07 14.62
N ASP A 6 -20.26 -18.83 14.53
CA ASP A 6 -20.99 -18.35 13.35
C ASP A 6 -20.01 -18.08 12.20
N VAL A 7 -18.86 -17.47 12.53
CA VAL A 7 -17.83 -17.09 11.56
C VAL A 7 -16.43 -17.45 12.08
N ILE A 8 -15.60 -18.08 11.24
CA ILE A 8 -14.17 -18.20 11.45
C ILE A 8 -13.45 -17.32 10.43
N VAL A 9 -12.58 -16.42 10.90
CA VAL A 9 -11.71 -15.60 10.05
C VAL A 9 -10.29 -16.17 10.08
N ILE A 10 -9.70 -16.43 8.92
CA ILE A 10 -8.34 -16.96 8.79
C ILE A 10 -7.41 -15.83 8.34
N GLY A 11 -6.51 -15.40 9.23
CA GLY A 11 -5.62 -14.25 9.10
C GLY A 11 -6.18 -13.01 9.79
N ALA A 12 -5.35 -12.29 10.54
CA ALA A 12 -5.68 -11.07 11.28
C ALA A 12 -4.99 -9.81 10.72
N GLY A 13 -4.76 -9.77 9.40
CA GLY A 13 -4.41 -8.54 8.68
C GLY A 13 -5.59 -7.56 8.60
N PRO A 14 -5.46 -6.41 7.89
CA PRO A 14 -6.52 -5.39 7.79
C PRO A 14 -7.89 -5.95 7.41
N GLY A 15 -7.98 -6.83 6.42
CA GLY A 15 -9.23 -7.49 6.08
C GLY A 15 -9.74 -8.37 7.24
N GLY A 16 -8.85 -9.22 7.81
CA GLY A 16 -9.27 -10.20 8.79
C GLY A 16 -9.69 -9.59 10.13
N TYR A 17 -8.91 -8.66 10.70
CA TYR A 17 -9.30 -8.06 11.98
C TYR A 17 -10.55 -7.18 11.84
N ASN A 18 -10.74 -6.47 10.73
CA ASN A 18 -11.97 -5.70 10.49
C ASN A 18 -13.18 -6.64 10.31
N ALA A 19 -13.05 -7.75 9.57
CA ALA A 19 -14.10 -8.75 9.46
C ALA A 19 -14.49 -9.32 10.84
N ALA A 20 -13.49 -9.71 11.65
CA ALA A 20 -13.74 -10.28 12.97
C ALA A 20 -14.41 -9.26 13.93
N ILE A 21 -13.93 -8.01 13.93
CA ILE A 21 -14.55 -6.93 14.73
C ILE A 21 -15.98 -6.67 14.27
N ARG A 22 -16.23 -6.56 12.95
CA ARG A 22 -17.57 -6.31 12.42
C ARG A 22 -18.53 -7.45 12.75
N ALA A 23 -18.09 -8.71 12.63
CA ALA A 23 -18.88 -9.86 13.05
C ALA A 23 -19.28 -9.79 14.55
N GLY A 24 -18.32 -9.46 15.42
CA GLY A 24 -18.59 -9.26 16.85
C GLY A 24 -19.52 -8.09 17.13
N GLN A 25 -19.46 -6.99 16.36
CA GLN A 25 -20.39 -5.85 16.47
C GLN A 25 -21.83 -6.26 16.11
N LEU A 26 -22.00 -7.16 15.14
CA LEU A 26 -23.31 -7.70 14.74
C LEU A 26 -23.81 -8.82 15.66
N GLY A 27 -23.07 -9.12 16.74
CA GLY A 27 -23.44 -10.14 17.72
C GLY A 27 -23.18 -11.59 17.29
N LEU A 28 -22.42 -11.80 16.20
CA LEU A 28 -22.02 -13.13 15.76
C LEU A 28 -20.92 -13.69 16.68
N LYS A 29 -20.95 -14.99 16.94
CA LYS A 29 -19.86 -15.68 17.62
C LYS A 29 -18.71 -15.92 16.65
N VAL A 30 -17.57 -15.23 16.85
CA VAL A 30 -16.48 -15.18 15.89
C VAL A 30 -15.16 -15.62 16.50
N ALA A 31 -14.42 -16.44 15.75
CA ALA A 31 -12.99 -16.74 15.99
C ALA A 31 -12.16 -16.13 14.87
N CYS A 32 -10.98 -15.61 15.22
CA CYS A 32 -9.96 -15.16 14.28
C CYS A 32 -8.67 -15.95 14.54
N VAL A 33 -8.20 -16.68 13.52
CA VAL A 33 -6.98 -17.49 13.60
C VAL A 33 -5.83 -16.71 12.97
N GLU A 34 -4.73 -16.49 13.71
CA GLU A 34 -3.55 -15.77 13.25
C GLU A 34 -2.28 -16.55 13.58
N GLY A 35 -1.45 -16.76 12.56
CA GLY A 35 -0.18 -17.50 12.70
C GLY A 35 0.95 -16.67 13.29
N ARG A 36 0.87 -15.35 13.29
CA ARG A 36 1.84 -14.45 13.91
C ARG A 36 1.56 -14.30 15.40
N GLU A 37 2.60 -13.88 16.15
CA GLU A 37 2.49 -13.59 17.58
C GLU A 37 1.61 -12.39 17.91
N THR A 38 1.37 -11.51 16.94
CA THR A 38 0.62 -10.25 17.08
C THR A 38 -0.44 -10.12 15.99
N LEU A 39 -1.54 -9.45 16.31
CA LEU A 39 -2.58 -9.07 15.35
C LEU A 39 -2.10 -7.94 14.43
N GLY A 40 -2.84 -7.69 13.34
CA GLY A 40 -2.58 -6.59 12.39
C GLY A 40 -1.92 -7.01 11.08
N GLY A 41 -1.52 -8.28 10.97
CA GLY A 41 -0.95 -8.86 9.73
C GLY A 41 0.29 -8.12 9.22
N THR A 42 0.51 -8.18 7.91
CA THR A 42 1.64 -7.51 7.25
C THR A 42 1.61 -5.99 7.44
N CYS A 43 0.46 -5.34 7.27
CA CYS A 43 0.35 -3.88 7.30
C CYS A 43 0.86 -3.28 8.61
N LEU A 44 0.37 -3.77 9.77
CA LEU A 44 0.74 -3.21 11.07
C LEU A 44 2.15 -3.62 11.49
N ASN A 45 2.55 -4.85 11.24
CA ASN A 45 3.78 -5.41 11.81
C ASN A 45 5.04 -5.16 10.95
N VAL A 46 4.95 -5.36 9.63
CA VAL A 46 6.11 -5.38 8.73
C VAL A 46 5.85 -4.69 7.38
N GLY A 47 4.90 -3.75 7.33
CA GLY A 47 4.47 -3.10 6.10
C GLY A 47 4.18 -1.61 6.29
N CYS A 48 2.89 -1.24 6.17
CA CYS A 48 2.45 0.15 6.12
C CYS A 48 2.90 0.96 7.34
N MET A 49 2.64 0.49 8.57
CA MET A 49 2.87 1.28 9.77
C MET A 49 4.35 1.51 10.07
N PRO A 50 5.22 0.48 10.10
CA PRO A 50 6.65 0.72 10.29
C PRO A 50 7.26 1.55 9.17
N SER A 51 6.84 1.40 7.90
CA SER A 51 7.35 2.22 6.81
C SER A 51 6.95 3.68 6.97
N LYS A 52 5.71 4.00 7.38
CA LYS A 52 5.25 5.38 7.61
C LYS A 52 5.93 6.01 8.81
N ALA A 53 6.21 5.25 9.87
CA ALA A 53 7.01 5.73 10.99
C ALA A 53 8.42 6.16 10.55
N LEU A 54 9.10 5.34 9.73
CA LEU A 54 10.43 5.67 9.21
C LEU A 54 10.39 6.79 8.16
N LEU A 55 9.37 6.82 7.28
CA LEU A 55 9.18 7.91 6.33
C LEU A 55 9.05 9.25 7.05
N HIS A 56 8.20 9.33 8.07
CA HIS A 56 8.02 10.55 8.86
C HIS A 56 9.31 10.97 9.57
N ALA A 57 9.96 10.05 10.30
CA ALA A 57 11.18 10.36 11.03
C ALA A 57 12.33 10.77 10.10
N SER A 58 12.53 10.07 8.98
CA SER A 58 13.56 10.39 7.99
C SER A 58 13.29 11.72 7.26
N GLU A 59 12.03 12.09 7.07
CA GLU A 59 11.63 13.38 6.48
C GLU A 59 12.03 14.54 7.40
N LEU A 60 11.71 14.46 8.69
CA LEU A 60 12.12 15.46 9.68
C LEU A 60 13.64 15.60 9.76
N TYR A 61 14.37 14.47 9.75
CA TYR A 61 15.83 14.48 9.74
C TYR A 61 16.37 15.15 8.46
N ALA A 62 15.82 14.83 7.29
CA ALA A 62 16.23 15.44 6.03
C ALA A 62 15.93 16.95 5.99
N ALA A 63 14.76 17.39 6.47
CA ALA A 63 14.39 18.80 6.56
C ALA A 63 15.37 19.57 7.48
N ALA A 64 15.72 19.00 8.63
CA ALA A 64 16.67 19.58 9.57
C ALA A 64 18.09 19.66 8.99
N SER A 65 18.56 18.61 8.31
CA SER A 65 19.89 18.51 7.71
C SER A 65 20.02 19.29 6.40
N GLY A 66 18.93 19.40 5.63
CA GLY A 66 18.88 20.01 4.28
C GLY A 66 18.85 21.55 4.28
N GLY A 67 18.82 22.19 5.45
CA GLY A 67 18.77 23.64 5.56
C GLY A 67 17.36 24.26 5.42
N GLU A 68 16.30 23.48 5.37
CA GLU A 68 14.92 23.99 5.34
C GLU A 68 14.60 24.78 6.62
N PHE A 69 15.00 24.29 7.78
CA PHE A 69 14.84 24.97 9.06
C PHE A 69 15.59 26.32 9.11
N ALA A 70 16.79 26.39 8.52
CA ALA A 70 17.55 27.63 8.46
C ALA A 70 16.83 28.71 7.63
N ARG A 71 16.10 28.34 6.58
CA ARG A 71 15.26 29.25 5.77
C ARG A 71 14.10 29.83 6.59
N LEU A 72 13.61 29.09 7.59
CA LEU A 72 12.58 29.52 8.54
C LEU A 72 13.16 30.28 9.74
N GLY A 73 14.47 30.54 9.79
CA GLY A 73 15.14 31.19 10.91
C GLY A 73 15.49 30.24 12.08
N ILE A 74 15.29 28.93 11.90
CA ILE A 74 15.56 27.91 12.94
C ILE A 74 16.93 27.29 12.68
N ARG A 75 17.85 27.45 13.62
CA ARG A 75 19.22 26.89 13.57
C ARG A 75 19.22 25.55 14.30
N VAL A 76 19.62 24.49 13.66
CA VAL A 76 19.74 23.14 14.22
C VAL A 76 21.03 22.49 13.74
N SER A 77 21.55 21.57 14.55
CA SER A 77 22.66 20.68 14.19
C SER A 77 22.19 19.26 14.45
N PRO A 78 21.46 18.64 13.50
CA PRO A 78 20.87 17.33 13.70
C PRO A 78 21.95 16.24 13.68
N GLU A 79 21.80 15.28 14.57
CA GLU A 79 22.59 14.05 14.60
C GLU A 79 21.62 12.88 14.51
N LEU A 80 21.96 11.86 13.71
CA LEU A 80 21.12 10.68 13.55
C LEU A 80 21.44 9.64 14.64
N ASP A 81 20.45 9.36 15.49
CA ASP A 81 20.41 8.15 16.30
C ASP A 81 19.49 7.13 15.66
N LEU A 82 20.04 6.28 14.79
CA LEU A 82 19.27 5.27 14.08
C LEU A 82 18.64 4.27 15.05
N ALA A 83 19.33 3.88 16.12
CA ALA A 83 18.80 2.91 17.09
C ALA A 83 17.54 3.45 17.78
N GLN A 84 17.55 4.74 18.17
CA GLN A 84 16.36 5.39 18.75
C GLN A 84 15.22 5.53 17.71
N MET A 85 15.54 5.82 16.43
CA MET A 85 14.55 5.89 15.35
C MET A 85 13.87 4.54 15.15
N MET A 86 14.63 3.44 15.11
CA MET A 86 14.10 2.09 14.98
C MET A 86 13.25 1.71 16.20
N LYS A 87 13.70 2.04 17.40
CA LYS A 87 12.91 1.82 18.63
C LYS A 87 11.57 2.56 18.59
N GLN A 88 11.55 3.82 18.13
CA GLN A 88 10.30 4.58 17.98
C GLN A 88 9.35 3.90 16.99
N LYS A 89 9.87 3.39 15.86
CA LYS A 89 9.10 2.58 14.91
C LYS A 89 8.46 1.37 15.60
N ASP A 90 9.23 0.62 16.37
CA ASP A 90 8.75 -0.59 17.08
C ASP A 90 7.71 -0.26 18.16
N GLU A 91 7.91 0.80 18.91
CA GLU A 91 6.93 1.30 19.90
C GLU A 91 5.61 1.68 19.24
N SER A 92 5.64 2.31 18.07
CA SER A 92 4.46 2.67 17.29
C SER A 92 3.72 1.43 16.80
N VAL A 93 4.42 0.45 16.25
CA VAL A 93 3.86 -0.84 15.85
C VAL A 93 3.20 -1.55 17.04
N ALA A 94 3.92 -1.64 18.16
CA ALA A 94 3.41 -2.29 19.36
C ALA A 94 2.17 -1.59 19.94
N ALA A 95 2.08 -0.27 19.84
CA ALA A 95 0.89 0.47 20.27
C ALA A 95 -0.34 0.13 19.39
N LEU A 96 -0.15 0.06 18.07
CA LEU A 96 -1.22 -0.25 17.13
C LEU A 96 -1.71 -1.70 17.24
N THR A 97 -0.81 -2.67 17.38
CA THR A 97 -1.18 -4.09 17.54
C THR A 97 -1.94 -4.32 18.83
N ARG A 98 -1.52 -3.70 19.97
CA ARG A 98 -2.30 -3.71 21.23
C ARG A 98 -3.69 -3.06 21.07
N GLY A 99 -3.81 -2.06 20.19
CA GLY A 99 -5.10 -1.46 19.85
C GLY A 99 -6.06 -2.48 19.24
N VAL A 100 -5.60 -3.30 18.32
CA VAL A 100 -6.42 -4.38 17.72
C VAL A 100 -6.79 -5.44 18.76
N GLU A 101 -5.84 -5.83 19.64
CA GLU A 101 -6.16 -6.76 20.74
C GLU A 101 -7.24 -6.21 21.68
N PHE A 102 -7.17 -4.92 21.99
CA PHE A 102 -8.22 -4.25 22.78
C PHE A 102 -9.58 -4.34 22.08
N LEU A 103 -9.65 -4.08 20.76
CA LEU A 103 -10.87 -4.18 19.98
C LEU A 103 -11.42 -5.62 19.93
N PHE A 104 -10.56 -6.62 19.81
CA PHE A 104 -10.96 -8.03 19.87
C PHE A 104 -11.64 -8.35 21.21
N ARG A 105 -11.02 -7.95 22.33
CA ARG A 105 -11.64 -8.13 23.66
C ARG A 105 -12.96 -7.39 23.79
N LYS A 106 -13.03 -6.13 23.34
CA LYS A 106 -14.24 -5.30 23.39
C LYS A 106 -15.40 -5.93 22.62
N HIS A 107 -15.14 -6.52 21.46
CA HIS A 107 -16.15 -7.11 20.58
C HIS A 107 -16.27 -8.63 20.72
N LYS A 108 -15.65 -9.21 21.77
CA LYS A 108 -15.72 -10.65 22.10
C LYS A 108 -15.23 -11.55 20.97
N VAL A 109 -14.28 -11.09 20.16
CA VAL A 109 -13.60 -11.90 19.14
C VAL A 109 -12.62 -12.86 19.84
N GLN A 110 -12.75 -14.16 19.59
CA GLN A 110 -11.80 -15.13 20.09
C GLN A 110 -10.56 -15.15 19.18
N TRP A 111 -9.43 -14.71 19.70
CA TRP A 111 -8.14 -14.82 19.00
C TRP A 111 -7.52 -16.19 19.27
N ILE A 112 -7.27 -16.96 18.20
CA ILE A 112 -6.61 -18.26 18.24
C ILE A 112 -5.26 -18.14 17.56
N LYS A 113 -4.19 -18.33 18.33
CA LYS A 113 -2.81 -18.28 17.81
C LYS A 113 -2.43 -19.59 17.17
N GLY A 114 -2.20 -19.57 15.86
CA GLY A 114 -1.82 -20.74 15.10
C GLY A 114 -2.10 -20.65 13.61
N TRP A 115 -1.82 -21.73 12.91
CA TRP A 115 -1.98 -21.87 11.48
C TRP A 115 -3.21 -22.69 11.14
N ALA A 116 -4.15 -22.06 10.45
CA ALA A 116 -5.41 -22.68 10.06
C ALA A 116 -5.29 -23.45 8.76
N ARG A 117 -6.00 -24.59 8.69
CA ARG A 117 -6.18 -25.39 7.48
C ARG A 117 -7.65 -25.79 7.34
N LEU A 118 -8.24 -25.54 6.19
CA LEU A 118 -9.58 -26.00 5.83
C LEU A 118 -9.66 -27.54 5.81
N GLN A 119 -10.79 -28.09 6.26
CA GLN A 119 -11.03 -29.54 6.35
C GLN A 119 -12.35 -29.97 5.64
N GLY A 120 -12.95 -29.04 4.88
CA GLY A 120 -14.28 -29.25 4.30
C GLY A 120 -15.42 -29.09 5.30
N GLU A 121 -16.65 -28.98 4.79
CA GLU A 121 -17.90 -28.98 5.58
C GLU A 121 -17.93 -27.97 6.75
N GLY A 122 -17.40 -26.76 6.57
CA GLY A 122 -17.37 -25.73 7.62
C GLY A 122 -16.30 -25.96 8.71
N ARG A 123 -15.41 -26.95 8.55
CA ARG A 123 -14.39 -27.31 9.56
C ARG A 123 -13.02 -26.70 9.24
N VAL A 124 -12.35 -26.29 10.30
CA VAL A 124 -10.98 -25.76 10.27
C VAL A 124 -10.13 -26.43 11.34
N SER A 125 -9.01 -27.01 10.95
CA SER A 125 -7.98 -27.43 11.91
C SER A 125 -6.99 -26.31 12.14
N VAL A 126 -6.51 -26.15 13.36
CA VAL A 126 -5.49 -25.15 13.71
C VAL A 126 -4.30 -25.86 14.38
N ALA A 127 -3.13 -25.70 13.77
CA ALA A 127 -1.86 -26.02 14.45
C ALA A 127 -1.54 -24.84 15.38
N LEU A 128 -1.72 -25.04 16.68
CA LEU A 128 -1.55 -23.98 17.69
C LEU A 128 -0.07 -23.63 17.90
N ALA A 129 0.18 -22.37 18.26
CA ALA A 129 1.53 -21.87 18.50
C ALA A 129 2.25 -22.58 19.65
N ASP A 130 1.53 -23.18 20.61
CA ASP A 130 2.06 -23.98 21.72
C ASP A 130 2.36 -25.44 21.35
N GLY A 131 2.19 -25.83 20.08
CA GLY A 131 2.39 -27.18 19.56
C GLY A 131 1.16 -28.07 19.65
N GLY A 132 0.04 -27.59 20.19
CA GLY A 132 -1.23 -28.31 20.24
C GLY A 132 -2.01 -28.25 18.90
N HIS A 133 -3.20 -28.86 18.91
CA HIS A 133 -4.12 -28.83 17.78
C HIS A 133 -5.54 -28.48 18.26
N ALA A 134 -6.23 -27.62 17.52
CA ALA A 134 -7.63 -27.33 17.73
C ALA A 134 -8.46 -27.70 16.49
N GLN A 135 -9.72 -28.08 16.71
CA GLN A 135 -10.72 -28.31 15.67
C GLN A 135 -11.85 -27.32 15.88
N LEU A 136 -12.11 -26.52 14.88
CA LEU A 136 -13.14 -25.47 14.87
C LEU A 136 -14.17 -25.79 13.80
N GLU A 137 -15.40 -25.33 14.04
CA GLU A 137 -16.49 -25.44 13.09
C GLU A 137 -17.23 -24.10 12.98
N ALA A 138 -17.59 -23.70 11.76
CA ALA A 138 -18.41 -22.53 11.54
C ALA A 138 -19.33 -22.71 10.34
N ARG A 139 -20.45 -21.94 10.34
CA ARG A 139 -21.31 -21.81 9.18
C ARG A 139 -20.60 -21.09 8.04
N ASP A 140 -19.84 -20.04 8.34
CA ASP A 140 -19.11 -19.23 7.39
C ASP A 140 -17.63 -19.13 7.74
N ILE A 141 -16.75 -19.26 6.75
CA ILE A 141 -15.30 -19.14 6.88
C ILE A 141 -14.84 -18.02 5.96
N VAL A 142 -14.09 -17.06 6.50
CA VAL A 142 -13.51 -15.93 5.75
C VAL A 142 -12.01 -16.12 5.61
N ILE A 143 -11.53 -16.30 4.38
CA ILE A 143 -10.10 -16.37 4.05
C ILE A 143 -9.58 -14.94 3.86
N ALA A 144 -8.69 -14.50 4.76
CA ALA A 144 -8.08 -13.18 4.79
C ALA A 144 -6.55 -13.28 5.01
N THR A 145 -5.92 -14.29 4.41
CA THR A 145 -4.51 -14.66 4.65
C THR A 145 -3.51 -13.69 4.03
N GLY A 146 -3.98 -12.75 3.21
CA GLY A 146 -3.16 -11.65 2.71
C GLY A 146 -2.16 -12.07 1.64
N SER A 147 -0.99 -11.46 1.68
CA SER A 147 0.06 -11.62 0.68
C SER A 147 1.45 -11.65 1.30
N GLU A 148 2.43 -12.08 0.51
CA GLU A 148 3.86 -12.10 0.84
C GLU A 148 4.68 -11.47 -0.29
N PRO A 149 5.95 -11.07 -0.06
CA PRO A 149 6.82 -10.56 -1.12
C PRO A 149 6.95 -11.58 -2.27
N ALA A 150 6.87 -11.10 -3.51
CA ALA A 150 7.06 -11.95 -4.67
C ALA A 150 8.54 -12.31 -4.83
N PRO A 151 8.90 -13.59 -4.99
CA PRO A 151 10.27 -14.00 -5.22
C PRO A 151 10.75 -13.60 -6.61
N LEU A 152 12.04 -13.22 -6.73
CA LEU A 152 12.70 -12.98 -8.00
C LEU A 152 13.64 -14.16 -8.32
N PRO A 153 13.41 -14.92 -9.38
CA PRO A 153 14.31 -15.99 -9.78
C PRO A 153 15.75 -15.48 -9.96
N GLY A 154 16.73 -16.21 -9.42
CA GLY A 154 18.14 -15.82 -9.45
C GLY A 154 18.57 -14.81 -8.39
N VAL A 155 17.64 -14.33 -7.55
CA VAL A 155 17.92 -13.36 -6.46
C VAL A 155 17.36 -13.92 -5.14
N PRO A 156 18.12 -14.79 -4.44
CA PRO A 156 17.65 -15.40 -3.19
C PRO A 156 17.66 -14.38 -2.06
N VAL A 157 16.48 -14.09 -1.50
CA VAL A 157 16.34 -13.24 -0.30
C VAL A 157 16.83 -14.00 0.92
N ASP A 158 17.79 -13.44 1.64
CA ASP A 158 18.35 -13.98 2.88
C ASP A 158 18.02 -13.12 4.11
N ASN A 159 17.45 -11.93 3.89
CA ASN A 159 17.20 -10.90 4.89
C ASN A 159 18.43 -10.52 5.75
N GLN A 160 19.64 -10.75 5.19
CA GLN A 160 20.91 -10.28 5.75
C GLN A 160 21.56 -9.23 4.85
N ARG A 161 21.72 -9.53 3.56
CA ARG A 161 22.25 -8.64 2.54
C ARG A 161 21.29 -8.43 1.37
N ILE A 162 20.56 -9.49 1.00
CA ILE A 162 19.50 -9.45 0.00
C ILE A 162 18.16 -9.49 0.75
N LEU A 163 17.51 -8.36 0.82
CA LEU A 163 16.38 -8.08 1.70
C LEU A 163 15.06 -8.12 0.91
N ASP A 164 14.00 -8.53 1.56
CA ASP A 164 12.65 -8.13 1.20
C ASP A 164 12.25 -6.83 1.93
N SER A 165 10.98 -6.41 1.82
CA SER A 165 10.49 -5.21 2.51
C SER A 165 10.57 -5.32 4.04
N THR A 166 10.46 -6.53 4.59
CA THR A 166 10.57 -6.76 6.04
C THR A 166 12.01 -6.52 6.51
N GLY A 167 12.98 -7.14 5.84
CA GLY A 167 14.40 -6.95 6.17
C GLY A 167 14.86 -5.49 6.02
N ALA A 168 14.35 -4.80 4.99
CA ALA A 168 14.69 -3.39 4.77
C ALA A 168 14.12 -2.43 5.85
N LEU A 169 13.11 -2.85 6.60
CA LEU A 169 12.56 -2.11 7.75
C LEU A 169 13.34 -2.37 9.06
N GLU A 170 14.29 -3.31 9.05
CA GLU A 170 15.03 -3.76 10.24
C GLU A 170 16.54 -3.52 10.15
N LEU A 171 17.03 -2.77 9.16
CA LEU A 171 18.46 -2.48 9.03
C LEU A 171 19.00 -1.76 10.25
N ALA A 172 20.07 -2.29 10.84
CA ALA A 172 20.71 -1.74 12.01
C ALA A 172 21.72 -0.59 11.71
N GLU A 173 22.03 -0.38 10.44
CA GLU A 173 22.94 0.66 9.96
C GLU A 173 22.43 1.29 8.67
N VAL A 174 22.84 2.51 8.39
CA VAL A 174 22.57 3.17 7.11
C VAL A 174 23.48 2.59 6.05
N PRO A 175 22.96 1.95 4.98
CA PRO A 175 23.78 1.44 3.88
C PRO A 175 24.60 2.55 3.22
N ARG A 176 25.84 2.30 2.84
CA ARG A 176 26.58 3.21 1.96
C ARG A 176 25.94 3.20 0.56
N HIS A 177 25.62 2.01 0.04
CA HIS A 177 24.94 1.82 -1.22
C HIS A 177 23.82 0.77 -1.09
N LEU A 178 22.58 1.21 -1.24
CA LEU A 178 21.40 0.37 -1.35
C LEU A 178 20.97 0.29 -2.82
N VAL A 179 20.90 -0.92 -3.36
CA VAL A 179 20.28 -1.18 -4.67
C VAL A 179 18.86 -1.71 -4.45
N VAL A 180 17.88 -1.10 -5.11
CA VAL A 180 16.47 -1.50 -5.00
C VAL A 180 16.00 -2.07 -6.33
N ILE A 181 15.48 -3.28 -6.33
CA ILE A 181 14.93 -3.96 -7.49
C ILE A 181 13.41 -3.77 -7.47
N GLY A 182 12.91 -2.98 -8.42
CA GLY A 182 11.49 -2.60 -8.52
C GLY A 182 11.22 -1.15 -8.12
N ALA A 183 10.71 -0.36 -9.06
CA ALA A 183 10.32 1.04 -8.86
C ALA A 183 8.81 1.20 -8.58
N GLY A 184 8.22 0.25 -7.88
CA GLY A 184 6.86 0.33 -7.34
C GLY A 184 6.80 1.10 -6.01
N VAL A 185 5.61 1.18 -5.42
CA VAL A 185 5.34 1.94 -4.18
C VAL A 185 6.31 1.59 -3.05
N ILE A 186 6.43 0.30 -2.70
CA ILE A 186 7.29 -0.16 -1.61
C ILE A 186 8.76 0.18 -1.86
N GLY A 187 9.24 -0.08 -3.10
CA GLY A 187 10.61 0.22 -3.47
C GLY A 187 10.94 1.71 -3.34
N LEU A 188 10.05 2.59 -3.82
CA LEU A 188 10.27 4.04 -3.76
C LEU A 188 10.16 4.61 -2.34
N GLU A 189 9.22 4.13 -1.53
CA GLU A 189 9.08 4.57 -0.14
C GLU A 189 10.30 4.21 0.70
N LEU A 190 10.75 2.95 0.66
CA LEU A 190 11.94 2.51 1.40
C LEU A 190 13.23 3.13 0.84
N SER A 191 13.31 3.33 -0.48
CA SER A 191 14.37 4.14 -1.10
C SER A 191 14.44 5.54 -0.51
N SER A 192 13.28 6.18 -0.31
CA SER A 192 13.20 7.54 0.24
C SER A 192 13.69 7.58 1.68
N VAL A 193 13.31 6.60 2.51
CA VAL A 193 13.81 6.49 3.90
C VAL A 193 15.33 6.46 3.91
N TRP A 194 15.93 5.47 3.27
CA TRP A 194 17.39 5.26 3.34
C TRP A 194 18.18 6.36 2.64
N ARG A 195 17.64 6.92 1.55
CA ARG A 195 18.25 8.08 0.89
C ARG A 195 18.32 9.30 1.78
N ARG A 196 17.24 9.62 2.51
CA ARG A 196 17.17 10.75 3.47
C ARG A 196 18.14 10.57 4.63
N LEU A 197 18.39 9.32 5.05
CA LEU A 197 19.34 8.98 6.10
C LEU A 197 20.81 8.98 5.64
N GLY A 198 21.08 9.14 4.33
CA GLY A 198 22.44 9.30 3.80
C GLY A 198 22.90 8.20 2.85
N ALA A 199 22.12 7.14 2.62
CA ALA A 199 22.50 6.10 1.68
C ALA A 199 22.59 6.63 0.23
N GLN A 200 23.53 6.12 -0.54
CA GLN A 200 23.43 6.15 -1.99
C GLN A 200 22.35 5.12 -2.41
N VAL A 201 21.38 5.54 -3.22
CA VAL A 201 20.29 4.65 -3.65
C VAL A 201 20.27 4.55 -5.18
N THR A 202 20.28 3.32 -5.69
CA THR A 202 20.09 2.99 -7.11
C THR A 202 18.85 2.11 -7.25
N VAL A 203 17.86 2.58 -8.01
CA VAL A 203 16.62 1.84 -8.28
C VAL A 203 16.69 1.23 -9.67
N LEU A 204 16.56 -0.09 -9.74
CA LEU A 204 16.54 -0.88 -10.97
C LEU A 204 15.08 -1.23 -11.28
N GLU A 205 14.63 -0.94 -12.50
CA GLU A 205 13.28 -1.23 -12.94
C GLU A 205 13.30 -1.90 -14.32
N TYR A 206 12.57 -2.99 -14.45
CA TYR A 206 12.45 -3.74 -15.70
C TYR A 206 11.73 -2.95 -16.80
N LEU A 207 10.71 -2.17 -16.40
CA LEU A 207 9.93 -1.33 -17.31
C LEU A 207 10.63 0.00 -17.57
N GLU A 208 10.21 0.69 -18.63
CA GLU A 208 10.73 2.01 -19.03
C GLU A 208 10.17 3.18 -18.18
N ARG A 209 9.40 2.89 -17.14
CA ARG A 209 8.80 3.89 -16.23
C ARG A 209 8.63 3.35 -14.82
N ILE A 210 8.67 4.24 -13.84
CA ILE A 210 8.33 3.93 -12.46
C ILE A 210 6.80 3.83 -12.31
N CYS A 211 6.32 3.12 -11.29
CA CYS A 211 4.90 3.02 -10.91
C CYS A 211 3.96 2.88 -12.12
N PRO A 212 4.02 1.79 -12.88
CA PRO A 212 3.33 1.65 -14.18
C PRO A 212 1.79 1.76 -14.08
N GLY A 213 1.21 1.61 -12.87
CA GLY A 213 -0.22 1.81 -12.61
C GLY A 213 -0.66 3.25 -12.41
N LEU A 214 0.28 4.20 -12.28
CA LEU A 214 -0.04 5.62 -12.15
C LEU A 214 -0.29 6.28 -13.50
N ASP A 215 -1.02 7.40 -13.47
CA ASP A 215 -1.05 8.35 -14.58
C ASP A 215 0.37 8.75 -14.99
N GLY A 216 0.64 8.77 -16.31
CA GLY A 216 2.00 8.92 -16.83
C GLY A 216 2.65 10.26 -16.51
N GLU A 217 1.89 11.36 -16.44
CA GLU A 217 2.42 12.67 -16.07
C GLU A 217 2.82 12.68 -14.59
N THR A 218 1.99 12.10 -13.74
CA THR A 218 2.24 11.96 -12.31
C THR A 218 3.49 11.12 -12.04
N ALA A 219 3.62 9.96 -12.71
CA ALA A 219 4.80 9.08 -12.57
C ALA A 219 6.10 9.78 -13.00
N ARG A 220 6.09 10.48 -14.15
CA ARG A 220 7.27 11.23 -14.62
C ARG A 220 7.65 12.38 -13.68
N THR A 221 6.66 13.03 -13.07
CA THR A 221 6.90 14.12 -12.12
C THR A 221 7.50 13.60 -10.83
N LEU A 222 6.99 12.47 -10.31
CA LEU A 222 7.57 11.78 -9.17
C LEU A 222 9.02 11.37 -9.42
N GLN A 223 9.30 10.73 -10.56
CA GLN A 223 10.66 10.32 -10.91
C GLN A 223 11.62 11.50 -10.94
N ARG A 224 11.24 12.64 -11.53
CA ARG A 224 12.05 13.86 -11.54
C ARG A 224 12.31 14.38 -10.12
N ALA A 225 11.31 14.39 -9.25
CA ALA A 225 11.44 14.82 -7.87
C ALA A 225 12.44 13.94 -7.10
N LEU A 226 12.27 12.62 -7.16
CA LEU A 226 13.17 11.67 -6.49
C LEU A 226 14.59 11.69 -7.05
N THR A 227 14.76 11.91 -8.37
CA THR A 227 16.08 12.09 -8.98
C THR A 227 16.77 13.35 -8.45
N ARG A 228 16.06 14.48 -8.29
CA ARG A 228 16.63 15.70 -7.67
C ARG A 228 17.03 15.48 -6.21
N GLN A 229 16.37 14.58 -5.50
CA GLN A 229 16.73 14.17 -4.14
C GLN A 229 17.94 13.21 -4.11
N GLY A 230 18.48 12.85 -5.28
CA GLY A 230 19.71 12.07 -5.43
C GLY A 230 19.51 10.57 -5.59
N MET A 231 18.28 10.09 -5.84
CA MET A 231 18.07 8.71 -6.28
C MET A 231 18.53 8.54 -7.73
N ARG A 232 19.15 7.41 -8.02
CA ARG A 232 19.55 7.01 -9.38
C ARG A 232 18.60 5.97 -9.91
N PHE A 233 18.03 6.18 -11.10
CA PHE A 233 17.11 5.24 -11.74
C PHE A 233 17.80 4.60 -12.95
N ARG A 234 17.66 3.28 -13.06
CA ARG A 234 18.05 2.47 -14.22
C ARG A 234 16.82 1.72 -14.68
N LEU A 235 16.06 2.36 -15.56
CA LEU A 235 14.86 1.82 -16.18
C LEU A 235 15.25 0.88 -17.33
N GLY A 236 14.34 0.04 -17.82
CA GLY A 236 14.60 -0.95 -18.85
C GLY A 236 15.71 -1.94 -18.46
N THR A 237 15.90 -2.22 -17.16
CA THR A 237 17.00 -3.02 -16.64
C THR A 237 16.49 -4.28 -15.95
N ARG A 238 16.92 -5.43 -16.42
CA ARG A 238 16.67 -6.74 -15.82
C ARG A 238 17.80 -7.12 -14.88
N VAL A 239 17.45 -7.57 -13.65
CA VAL A 239 18.39 -8.25 -12.77
C VAL A 239 18.34 -9.74 -13.09
N VAL A 240 19.47 -10.31 -13.45
CA VAL A 240 19.60 -11.73 -13.84
C VAL A 240 19.93 -12.60 -12.62
N ALA A 241 20.84 -12.12 -11.78
CA ALA A 241 21.25 -12.78 -10.56
C ALA A 241 21.73 -11.77 -9.51
N ALA A 242 21.69 -12.19 -8.24
CA ALA A 242 22.38 -11.51 -7.16
C ALA A 242 23.04 -12.55 -6.25
N ARG A 243 24.25 -12.22 -5.80
CA ARG A 243 25.07 -13.09 -4.93
C ARG A 243 25.59 -12.28 -3.75
N SER A 244 25.24 -12.70 -2.53
CA SER A 244 25.81 -12.12 -1.32
C SER A 244 27.19 -12.69 -1.01
N GLY A 245 28.08 -11.84 -0.49
CA GLY A 245 29.45 -12.18 -0.11
C GLY A 245 29.93 -11.30 1.07
N GLU A 246 31.17 -11.50 1.49
CA GLU A 246 31.76 -10.75 2.63
C GLU A 246 31.79 -9.23 2.38
N GLN A 247 32.00 -8.80 1.14
CA GLN A 247 32.11 -7.37 0.76
C GLN A 247 30.80 -6.73 0.32
N GLY A 248 29.65 -7.42 0.45
CA GLY A 248 28.36 -6.95 0.00
C GLY A 248 27.68 -7.88 -1.00
N VAL A 249 26.91 -7.33 -1.92
CA VAL A 249 26.15 -8.06 -2.93
C VAL A 249 26.62 -7.66 -4.32
N GLU A 250 26.90 -8.66 -5.17
CA GLU A 250 27.13 -8.49 -6.59
C GLU A 250 25.89 -8.83 -7.38
N LEU A 251 25.44 -7.92 -8.25
CA LEU A 251 24.29 -8.10 -9.13
C LEU A 251 24.75 -8.21 -10.58
N ASP A 252 24.17 -9.14 -11.33
CA ASP A 252 24.29 -9.23 -12.78
C ASP A 252 23.08 -8.54 -13.41
N LEU A 253 23.32 -7.49 -14.17
CA LEU A 253 22.32 -6.66 -14.82
C LEU A 253 22.37 -6.84 -16.33
N GLN A 254 21.21 -6.78 -16.97
CA GLN A 254 21.07 -6.85 -18.42
C GLN A 254 20.00 -5.86 -18.89
N PRO A 255 20.12 -5.17 -20.03
CA PRO A 255 19.00 -4.44 -20.61
C PRO A 255 17.77 -5.34 -20.77
N ALA A 256 16.58 -4.85 -20.46
CA ALA A 256 15.32 -5.62 -20.58
C ALA A 256 15.09 -6.11 -22.02
N ALA A 257 15.55 -5.35 -23.02
CA ALA A 257 15.52 -5.72 -24.44
C ALA A 257 16.57 -6.77 -24.84
N GLY A 258 17.41 -7.24 -23.90
CA GLY A 258 18.54 -8.13 -24.17
C GLY A 258 19.84 -7.35 -24.48
N GLY A 259 20.97 -8.02 -24.35
CA GLY A 259 22.30 -7.41 -24.58
C GLY A 259 23.36 -7.95 -23.62
N ALA A 260 24.48 -7.25 -23.51
CA ALA A 260 25.57 -7.64 -22.62
C ALA A 260 25.17 -7.51 -21.14
N THR A 261 25.67 -8.45 -20.35
CA THR A 261 25.55 -8.38 -18.89
C THR A 261 26.63 -7.49 -18.31
N GLU A 262 26.30 -6.67 -17.33
CA GLU A 262 27.23 -5.88 -16.53
C GLU A 262 27.06 -6.19 -15.04
N SER A 263 28.11 -5.95 -14.25
CA SER A 263 28.08 -6.16 -12.81
C SER A 263 27.87 -4.83 -12.05
N LEU A 264 27.11 -4.90 -10.96
CA LEU A 264 26.91 -3.80 -10.02
C LEU A 264 27.13 -4.30 -8.59
N GLN A 265 27.91 -3.54 -7.80
CA GLN A 265 28.17 -3.83 -6.39
C GLN A 265 27.29 -2.97 -5.49
N ALA A 266 26.80 -3.56 -4.39
CA ALA A 266 26.00 -2.90 -3.36
C ALA A 266 26.34 -3.43 -1.96
N ASP A 267 26.09 -2.65 -0.91
CA ASP A 267 26.16 -3.17 0.45
C ASP A 267 24.94 -4.04 0.77
N TYR A 268 23.77 -3.57 0.33
CA TYR A 268 22.48 -4.24 0.49
C TYR A 268 21.64 -4.15 -0.79
N VAL A 269 20.81 -5.15 -0.99
CA VAL A 269 19.82 -5.19 -2.08
C VAL A 269 18.42 -5.36 -1.50
N LEU A 270 17.48 -4.52 -1.91
CA LEU A 270 16.06 -4.67 -1.60
C LEU A 270 15.32 -5.22 -2.82
N VAL A 271 14.65 -6.35 -2.67
CA VAL A 271 13.74 -6.92 -3.68
C VAL A 271 12.32 -6.44 -3.41
N ALA A 272 11.78 -5.54 -4.26
CA ALA A 272 10.48 -4.89 -4.12
C ALA A 272 9.68 -4.95 -5.43
N ILE A 273 9.66 -6.11 -6.10
CA ILE A 273 9.04 -6.32 -7.42
C ILE A 273 7.53 -6.57 -7.38
N GLY A 274 6.93 -6.57 -6.19
CA GLY A 274 5.52 -6.80 -5.96
C GLY A 274 5.26 -7.84 -4.88
N ARG A 275 4.00 -8.24 -4.78
CA ARG A 275 3.52 -9.21 -3.78
C ARG A 275 2.71 -10.31 -4.47
N ARG A 276 2.62 -11.47 -3.85
CA ARG A 276 1.76 -12.57 -4.27
C ARG A 276 0.81 -13.00 -3.15
N PRO A 277 -0.38 -13.52 -3.46
CA PRO A 277 -1.29 -14.06 -2.44
C PRO A 277 -0.64 -15.13 -1.60
N TYR A 278 -1.00 -15.18 -0.32
CA TYR A 278 -0.54 -16.23 0.60
C TYR A 278 -1.66 -17.25 0.79
N THR A 279 -1.54 -18.40 0.13
CA THR A 279 -2.51 -19.50 0.16
C THR A 279 -1.87 -20.86 0.51
N GLU A 280 -0.58 -20.85 0.84
CA GLU A 280 0.18 -22.07 1.13
C GLU A 280 -0.33 -22.77 2.40
N GLY A 281 -0.50 -24.09 2.34
CA GLY A 281 -0.94 -24.90 3.48
C GLY A 281 -2.41 -24.75 3.87
N LEU A 282 -3.19 -23.90 3.19
CA LEU A 282 -4.55 -23.53 3.59
C LEU A 282 -5.57 -24.66 3.39
N GLY A 283 -5.27 -25.69 2.59
CA GLY A 283 -6.19 -26.82 2.36
C GLY A 283 -7.33 -26.52 1.42
N LEU A 284 -7.14 -25.65 0.44
CA LEU A 284 -8.14 -25.22 -0.55
C LEU A 284 -8.80 -26.39 -1.25
N GLU A 285 -8.03 -27.44 -1.54
CA GLU A 285 -8.49 -28.67 -2.18
C GLU A 285 -9.61 -29.39 -1.42
N THR A 286 -9.65 -29.22 -0.09
CA THR A 286 -10.66 -29.89 0.78
C THR A 286 -12.06 -29.27 0.62
N VAL A 287 -12.13 -28.07 0.09
CA VAL A 287 -13.37 -27.33 -0.19
C VAL A 287 -13.61 -27.14 -1.69
N GLY A 288 -12.79 -27.79 -2.54
CA GLY A 288 -12.90 -27.70 -4.00
C GLY A 288 -12.47 -26.36 -4.59
N LEU A 289 -11.65 -25.59 -3.86
CA LEU A 289 -11.08 -24.34 -4.35
C LEU A 289 -9.66 -24.55 -4.89
N ALA A 290 -9.28 -23.71 -5.84
CA ALA A 290 -7.91 -23.60 -6.34
C ALA A 290 -7.57 -22.12 -6.60
N SER A 291 -6.30 -21.77 -6.47
CA SER A 291 -5.82 -20.48 -6.91
C SER A 291 -5.54 -20.43 -8.41
N ASP A 292 -5.67 -19.26 -9.01
CA ASP A 292 -5.27 -19.01 -10.39
C ASP A 292 -3.73 -19.06 -10.56
N ARG A 293 -3.22 -18.80 -11.78
CA ARG A 293 -1.79 -18.78 -12.07
C ARG A 293 -1.01 -17.69 -11.32
N ARG A 294 -1.70 -16.68 -10.79
CA ARG A 294 -1.13 -15.60 -9.98
C ARG A 294 -1.27 -15.86 -8.48
N GLY A 295 -1.86 -16.99 -8.10
CA GLY A 295 -2.14 -17.37 -6.71
C GLY A 295 -3.44 -16.77 -6.15
N MET A 296 -4.24 -16.06 -6.96
CA MET A 296 -5.49 -15.42 -6.54
C MET A 296 -6.62 -16.43 -6.38
N LEU A 297 -7.48 -16.21 -5.39
CA LEU A 297 -8.73 -16.95 -5.22
C LEU A 297 -9.87 -16.19 -5.93
N GLU A 298 -10.53 -16.89 -6.84
CA GLU A 298 -11.69 -16.35 -7.54
C GLU A 298 -12.88 -16.17 -6.59
N ASN A 299 -13.60 -15.08 -6.77
CA ASN A 299 -14.81 -14.80 -6.01
C ASN A 299 -15.81 -13.96 -6.83
N GLN A 300 -17.05 -13.98 -6.38
CA GLN A 300 -18.11 -13.10 -6.85
C GLN A 300 -18.70 -12.36 -5.65
N GLY A 301 -18.35 -11.11 -5.49
CA GLY A 301 -18.77 -10.30 -4.34
C GLY A 301 -18.35 -10.93 -3.00
N GLN A 302 -17.07 -11.25 -2.86
CA GLN A 302 -16.41 -11.91 -1.73
C GLN A 302 -16.82 -13.39 -1.50
N ARG A 303 -17.83 -13.93 -2.21
CA ARG A 303 -18.18 -15.36 -2.14
C ARG A 303 -17.27 -16.17 -3.06
N SER A 304 -16.67 -17.24 -2.52
CA SER A 304 -15.99 -18.23 -3.35
C SER A 304 -16.99 -19.21 -3.99
N ALA A 305 -16.49 -20.10 -4.84
CA ALA A 305 -17.31 -21.19 -5.37
C ALA A 305 -17.72 -22.23 -4.32
N ALA A 306 -17.02 -22.30 -3.18
CA ALA A 306 -17.32 -23.21 -2.08
C ALA A 306 -18.41 -22.61 -1.16
N PRO A 307 -19.50 -23.33 -0.89
CA PRO A 307 -20.54 -22.86 0.02
C PRO A 307 -20.00 -22.54 1.40
N GLY A 308 -20.38 -21.38 1.98
CA GLY A 308 -19.95 -20.93 3.29
C GLY A 308 -18.47 -20.49 3.35
N VAL A 309 -17.76 -20.39 2.22
CA VAL A 309 -16.37 -19.90 2.18
C VAL A 309 -16.31 -18.56 1.42
N TRP A 310 -15.77 -17.58 2.11
CA TRP A 310 -15.61 -16.21 1.64
C TRP A 310 -14.13 -15.85 1.52
N VAL A 311 -13.77 -14.92 0.62
CA VAL A 311 -12.40 -14.50 0.37
C VAL A 311 -12.32 -12.99 0.27
N ILE A 312 -11.37 -12.38 0.99
CA ILE A 312 -11.16 -10.94 1.05
C ILE A 312 -9.69 -10.55 1.09
N GLY A 313 -9.38 -9.33 0.72
CA GLY A 313 -8.05 -8.74 0.78
C GLY A 313 -7.13 -9.21 -0.34
N ASP A 314 -5.84 -9.32 -0.04
CA ASP A 314 -4.79 -9.55 -1.03
C ASP A 314 -4.83 -10.94 -1.69
N VAL A 315 -5.59 -11.89 -1.14
CA VAL A 315 -5.78 -13.23 -1.74
C VAL A 315 -6.73 -13.23 -2.92
N THR A 316 -7.43 -12.12 -3.17
CA THR A 316 -8.41 -11.98 -4.26
C THR A 316 -8.03 -10.88 -5.23
N SER A 317 -8.77 -10.75 -6.32
CA SER A 317 -8.51 -9.79 -7.40
C SER A 317 -8.57 -8.32 -6.93
N GLY A 318 -7.98 -7.44 -7.71
CA GLY A 318 -7.88 -6.01 -7.43
C GLY A 318 -6.53 -5.60 -6.80
N PRO A 319 -6.37 -4.34 -6.40
CA PRO A 319 -5.12 -3.86 -5.80
C PRO A 319 -4.91 -4.45 -4.40
N MET A 320 -3.67 -4.81 -4.09
CA MET A 320 -3.28 -5.29 -2.76
C MET A 320 -3.10 -4.10 -1.80
N LEU A 321 -4.22 -3.58 -1.29
CA LEU A 321 -4.29 -2.38 -0.44
C LEU A 321 -5.06 -2.67 0.85
N ALA A 322 -4.55 -2.16 1.96
CA ALA A 322 -5.15 -2.39 3.28
C ALA A 322 -6.61 -1.89 3.34
N HIS A 323 -6.88 -0.68 2.87
CA HIS A 323 -8.22 -0.09 2.88
C HIS A 323 -9.21 -0.82 1.94
N LYS A 324 -8.75 -1.39 0.79
CA LYS A 324 -9.60 -2.29 0.00
C LYS A 324 -9.99 -3.52 0.82
N ALA A 325 -9.05 -4.14 1.52
CA ALA A 325 -9.30 -5.30 2.35
C ALA A 325 -10.24 -4.98 3.53
N GLU A 326 -10.15 -3.78 4.11
CA GLU A 326 -11.05 -3.29 5.17
C GLU A 326 -12.49 -3.13 4.67
N GLU A 327 -12.69 -2.50 3.52
CA GLU A 327 -14.01 -2.35 2.91
C GLU A 327 -14.61 -3.72 2.50
N GLU A 328 -13.81 -4.57 1.88
CA GLU A 328 -14.24 -5.95 1.56
C GLU A 328 -14.65 -6.73 2.81
N ALA A 329 -13.97 -6.52 3.93
CA ALA A 329 -14.28 -7.16 5.20
C ALA A 329 -15.66 -6.74 5.72
N ILE A 330 -15.95 -5.44 5.71
CA ILE A 330 -17.24 -4.90 6.13
C ILE A 330 -18.35 -5.47 5.24
N VAL A 331 -18.20 -5.34 3.92
CA VAL A 331 -19.20 -5.84 2.95
C VAL A 331 -19.42 -7.35 3.10
N CYS A 332 -18.34 -8.11 3.26
CA CYS A 332 -18.41 -9.57 3.45
C CYS A 332 -19.24 -9.95 4.67
N ILE A 333 -18.97 -9.33 5.81
CA ILE A 333 -19.66 -9.64 7.07
C ILE A 333 -21.12 -9.14 7.07
N GLU A 334 -21.39 -7.98 6.47
CA GLU A 334 -22.78 -7.52 6.25
C GLU A 334 -23.59 -8.54 5.44
N ARG A 335 -23.02 -9.07 4.36
CA ARG A 335 -23.65 -10.12 3.53
C ARG A 335 -23.84 -11.43 4.29
N ILE A 336 -22.88 -11.85 5.11
CA ILE A 336 -23.00 -13.02 5.99
C ILE A 336 -24.17 -12.83 6.99
N ALA A 337 -24.34 -11.61 7.48
CA ALA A 337 -25.45 -11.27 8.38
C ALA A 337 -26.80 -11.10 7.66
N GLY A 338 -26.84 -11.20 6.32
CA GLY A 338 -28.06 -11.08 5.53
C GLY A 338 -28.40 -9.64 5.10
N HIS A 339 -27.52 -8.70 5.28
CA HIS A 339 -27.71 -7.31 4.86
C HIS A 339 -27.25 -7.11 3.40
N ALA A 340 -27.88 -6.17 2.69
CA ALA A 340 -27.40 -5.70 1.40
C ALA A 340 -26.18 -4.77 1.63
N ALA A 341 -25.05 -5.11 1.03
CA ALA A 341 -23.84 -4.29 1.08
C ALA A 341 -23.03 -4.45 -0.20
N GLU A 342 -22.48 -3.37 -0.70
CA GLU A 342 -21.62 -3.32 -1.88
C GLU A 342 -20.47 -2.37 -1.68
N MET A 343 -19.37 -2.61 -2.37
CA MET A 343 -18.20 -1.73 -2.44
C MET A 343 -18.05 -1.25 -3.89
N ASN A 344 -17.81 0.04 -4.05
CA ASN A 344 -17.48 0.60 -5.35
C ASN A 344 -15.99 0.35 -5.67
N ALA A 345 -15.72 -0.68 -6.46
CA ALA A 345 -14.34 -1.05 -6.83
C ALA A 345 -13.64 -0.02 -7.73
N GLU A 346 -14.38 0.93 -8.34
CA GLU A 346 -13.80 1.98 -9.18
C GLU A 346 -13.27 3.18 -8.36
N VAL A 347 -13.65 3.27 -7.07
CA VAL A 347 -13.30 4.36 -6.17
C VAL A 347 -12.35 3.91 -5.06
N ILE A 348 -11.37 3.07 -5.40
CA ILE A 348 -10.31 2.65 -4.47
C ILE A 348 -9.10 3.57 -4.67
N PRO A 349 -8.74 4.44 -3.70
CA PRO A 349 -7.60 5.32 -3.85
C PRO A 349 -6.27 4.58 -3.73
N SER A 350 -5.24 5.11 -4.39
CA SER A 350 -3.85 4.67 -4.24
C SER A 350 -3.00 5.83 -3.74
N VAL A 351 -2.10 5.56 -2.79
CA VAL A 351 -1.22 6.58 -2.20
C VAL A 351 0.22 6.08 -2.17
N ILE A 352 1.18 6.97 -2.45
CA ILE A 352 2.62 6.78 -2.26
C ILE A 352 3.11 7.87 -1.32
N TYR A 353 3.68 7.47 -0.20
CA TYR A 353 4.11 8.37 0.88
C TYR A 353 5.58 8.84 0.73
N THR A 354 5.97 9.11 -0.52
CA THR A 354 7.23 9.81 -0.81
C THR A 354 7.11 11.30 -0.54
N GLN A 355 8.13 12.10 -0.84
CA GLN A 355 8.03 13.56 -0.89
C GLN A 355 8.54 14.03 -2.26
N PRO A 356 7.65 14.63 -3.07
CA PRO A 356 6.21 14.83 -2.84
C PRO A 356 5.45 13.50 -2.72
N GLU A 357 4.33 13.52 -1.98
CA GLU A 357 3.37 12.42 -1.95
C GLU A 357 2.66 12.30 -3.31
N VAL A 358 2.16 11.10 -3.60
CA VAL A 358 1.26 10.87 -4.75
C VAL A 358 -0.03 10.24 -4.25
N ALA A 359 -1.15 10.73 -4.76
CA ALA A 359 -2.46 10.11 -4.51
C ALA A 359 -3.28 10.09 -5.80
N SER A 360 -4.03 9.02 -6.02
CA SER A 360 -4.88 8.89 -7.19
C SER A 360 -6.11 8.03 -6.91
N VAL A 361 -7.19 8.32 -7.62
CA VAL A 361 -8.41 7.51 -7.63
C VAL A 361 -9.02 7.57 -9.04
N GLY A 362 -9.64 6.47 -9.47
CA GLY A 362 -10.27 6.35 -10.78
C GLY A 362 -9.28 6.11 -11.94
N LEU A 363 -9.68 6.50 -13.15
CA LEU A 363 -8.97 6.21 -14.40
C LEU A 363 -7.89 7.24 -14.71
N GLY A 364 -6.73 6.79 -15.20
CA GLY A 364 -5.70 7.65 -15.77
C GLY A 364 -5.95 7.98 -17.25
N GLU A 365 -5.22 8.98 -17.79
CA GLU A 365 -5.36 9.38 -19.19
C GLU A 365 -5.11 8.22 -20.17
N GLU A 366 -4.08 7.41 -19.93
CA GLU A 366 -3.75 6.28 -20.81
C GLU A 366 -4.87 5.23 -20.86
N GLN A 367 -5.59 5.04 -19.74
CA GLN A 367 -6.73 4.12 -19.66
C GLN A 367 -7.93 4.67 -20.42
N LEU A 368 -8.22 5.98 -20.30
CA LEU A 368 -9.29 6.65 -21.04
C LEU A 368 -9.01 6.65 -22.54
N GLN A 369 -7.77 6.91 -22.95
CA GLN A 369 -7.32 6.85 -24.34
C GLN A 369 -7.45 5.43 -24.91
N ALA A 370 -7.01 4.42 -24.17
CA ALA A 370 -7.14 3.01 -24.58
C ALA A 370 -8.61 2.60 -24.73
N ALA A 371 -9.49 3.08 -23.84
CA ALA A 371 -10.92 2.87 -23.89
C ALA A 371 -11.64 3.75 -24.94
N ARG A 372 -10.93 4.66 -25.60
CA ARG A 372 -11.50 5.66 -26.54
C ARG A 372 -12.63 6.49 -25.91
N ARG A 373 -12.56 6.73 -24.61
CA ARG A 373 -13.51 7.55 -23.89
C ARG A 373 -13.11 9.02 -24.03
N GLU A 374 -14.04 9.86 -24.50
CA GLU A 374 -13.82 11.32 -24.59
C GLU A 374 -13.81 11.93 -23.19
N TYR A 375 -12.78 12.72 -22.88
CA TYR A 375 -12.61 13.35 -21.57
C TYR A 375 -12.07 14.78 -21.70
N LYS A 376 -12.24 15.55 -20.62
CA LYS A 376 -11.60 16.84 -20.41
C LYS A 376 -10.59 16.74 -19.29
N VAL A 377 -9.61 17.62 -19.30
CA VAL A 377 -8.53 17.67 -18.29
C VAL A 377 -8.56 19.04 -17.64
N GLY A 378 -8.58 19.06 -16.32
CA GLY A 378 -8.28 20.25 -15.54
C GLY A 378 -7.02 20.01 -14.70
N ARG A 379 -6.13 21.00 -14.63
CA ARG A 379 -4.85 20.89 -13.97
C ARG A 379 -4.50 22.16 -13.21
N PHE A 380 -4.06 22.01 -11.94
CA PHE A 380 -3.64 23.14 -11.14
C PHE A 380 -2.33 22.84 -10.40
N PRO A 381 -1.27 23.66 -10.58
CA PRO A 381 0.01 23.44 -9.93
C PRO A 381 0.02 23.98 -8.48
N PHE A 382 0.68 23.28 -7.57
CA PHE A 382 0.85 23.77 -6.19
C PHE A 382 1.70 25.04 -6.11
N SER A 383 2.51 25.35 -7.13
CA SER A 383 3.22 26.63 -7.25
C SER A 383 2.29 27.85 -7.36
N ALA A 384 1.02 27.65 -7.69
CA ALA A 384 0.00 28.70 -7.69
C ALA A 384 -0.86 28.69 -6.40
N ASN A 385 -0.75 27.67 -5.55
CA ASN A 385 -1.49 27.56 -4.29
C ASN A 385 -0.83 28.36 -3.17
N SER A 386 -1.58 29.25 -2.52
CA SER A 386 -1.06 30.14 -1.47
C SER A 386 -0.50 29.41 -0.27
N ARG A 387 -1.17 28.33 0.21
CA ARG A 387 -0.71 27.56 1.37
C ARG A 387 0.57 26.80 1.08
N ALA A 388 0.69 26.20 -0.10
CA ALA A 388 1.90 25.54 -0.55
C ALA A 388 3.10 26.49 -0.66
N LYS A 389 2.85 27.73 -1.17
CA LYS A 389 3.89 28.79 -1.21
C LYS A 389 4.38 29.21 0.17
N ILE A 390 3.47 29.42 1.11
CA ILE A 390 3.82 29.81 2.49
C ILE A 390 4.68 28.76 3.16
N ASN A 391 4.36 27.48 2.91
CA ASN A 391 5.08 26.35 3.48
C ASN A 391 6.36 26.00 2.72
N HIS A 392 6.67 26.66 1.59
CA HIS A 392 7.76 26.31 0.68
C HIS A 392 7.67 24.89 0.08
N GLU A 393 6.44 24.37 -0.08
CA GLU A 393 6.13 23.04 -0.57
C GLU A 393 5.35 23.12 -1.90
N SER A 394 5.90 23.83 -2.88
CA SER A 394 5.19 24.20 -4.12
C SER A 394 5.36 23.19 -5.26
N GLU A 395 5.99 22.04 -4.99
CA GLU A 395 6.19 21.01 -6.01
C GLU A 395 4.93 20.19 -6.25
N GLY A 396 4.62 19.95 -7.53
CA GLY A 396 3.52 19.09 -7.93
C GLY A 396 2.27 19.80 -8.44
N PHE A 397 1.20 19.05 -8.58
CA PHE A 397 -0.07 19.49 -9.15
C PHE A 397 -1.23 18.57 -8.76
N ILE A 398 -2.44 19.04 -9.01
CA ILE A 398 -3.66 18.21 -9.06
C ILE A 398 -4.16 18.19 -10.50
N LYS A 399 -4.52 17.00 -10.98
CA LYS A 399 -5.13 16.74 -12.28
C LYS A 399 -6.47 16.02 -12.10
N ILE A 400 -7.52 16.56 -12.72
CA ILE A 400 -8.86 15.98 -12.77
C ILE A 400 -9.17 15.60 -14.22
N LEU A 401 -9.71 14.40 -14.39
CA LEU A 401 -10.24 13.91 -15.66
C LEU A 401 -11.74 13.80 -15.52
N SER A 402 -12.51 14.48 -16.38
CA SER A 402 -13.99 14.40 -16.40
C SER A 402 -14.50 13.91 -17.75
N ASP A 403 -15.65 13.27 -17.75
CA ASP A 403 -16.34 12.85 -18.98
C ASP A 403 -16.71 14.08 -19.83
N ALA A 404 -16.41 14.02 -21.11
CA ALA A 404 -16.59 15.18 -22.00
C ALA A 404 -18.05 15.64 -22.13
N ARG A 405 -19.04 14.75 -21.91
CA ARG A 405 -20.47 14.98 -22.09
C ARG A 405 -21.20 15.22 -20.77
N SER A 406 -21.02 14.33 -19.79
CA SER A 406 -21.72 14.39 -18.50
C SER A 406 -20.98 15.24 -17.46
N ASP A 407 -19.71 15.57 -17.70
CA ASP A 407 -18.81 16.23 -16.76
C ASP A 407 -18.49 15.43 -15.49
N GLN A 408 -18.98 14.19 -15.39
CA GLN A 408 -18.69 13.30 -14.25
C GLN A 408 -17.17 13.12 -14.07
N VAL A 409 -16.69 13.19 -12.84
CA VAL A 409 -15.29 12.94 -12.51
C VAL A 409 -14.97 11.47 -12.75
N LEU A 410 -13.98 11.21 -13.62
CA LEU A 410 -13.51 9.87 -14.02
C LEU A 410 -12.25 9.46 -13.31
N GLY A 411 -11.45 10.42 -12.89
CA GLY A 411 -10.20 10.18 -12.19
C GLY A 411 -9.58 11.45 -11.68
N VAL A 412 -8.87 11.32 -10.55
CA VAL A 412 -8.13 12.41 -9.93
C VAL A 412 -6.73 11.92 -9.58
N HIS A 413 -5.72 12.66 -10.03
CA HIS A 413 -4.32 12.35 -9.84
C HIS A 413 -3.62 13.54 -9.22
N MET A 414 -3.03 13.34 -8.07
CA MET A 414 -2.37 14.37 -7.28
C MET A 414 -0.91 14.00 -7.02
N ILE A 415 -0.03 14.97 -7.11
CA ILE A 415 1.33 14.87 -6.62
C ILE A 415 1.69 16.16 -5.91
N GLY A 416 2.10 16.09 -4.66
CA GLY A 416 2.40 17.29 -3.86
C GLY A 416 2.32 17.03 -2.36
N PRO A 417 2.36 18.11 -1.57
CA PRO A 417 2.32 18.01 -0.11
C PRO A 417 0.91 17.69 0.40
N GLY A 418 0.81 16.66 1.26
CA GLY A 418 -0.44 16.30 1.95
C GLY A 418 -1.56 15.79 1.03
N VAL A 419 -1.23 15.32 -0.18
CA VAL A 419 -2.24 14.81 -1.11
C VAL A 419 -2.83 13.48 -0.65
N SER A 420 -2.14 12.74 0.22
CA SER A 420 -2.65 11.55 0.90
C SER A 420 -3.90 11.83 1.73
N GLU A 421 -3.98 13.00 2.35
CA GLU A 421 -5.14 13.43 3.14
C GLU A 421 -6.24 14.06 2.25
N MET A 422 -5.86 14.61 1.11
CA MET A 422 -6.80 15.30 0.20
C MET A 422 -7.57 14.33 -0.71
N ILE A 423 -7.03 13.16 -1.01
CA ILE A 423 -7.63 12.22 -1.96
C ILE A 423 -9.02 11.74 -1.51
N GLY A 424 -9.28 11.73 -0.21
CA GLY A 424 -10.58 11.36 0.35
C GLY A 424 -11.73 12.23 -0.16
N GLU A 425 -11.50 13.52 -0.39
CA GLU A 425 -12.48 14.43 -0.99
C GLU A 425 -12.83 14.01 -2.44
N ALA A 426 -11.83 13.62 -3.22
CA ALA A 426 -12.05 13.11 -4.58
C ALA A 426 -12.79 11.76 -4.56
N CYS A 427 -12.49 10.87 -3.60
CA CYS A 427 -13.22 9.60 -3.44
C CYS A 427 -14.70 9.85 -3.14
N VAL A 428 -15.02 10.76 -2.21
CA VAL A 428 -16.42 11.12 -1.89
C VAL A 428 -17.13 11.70 -3.12
N ALA A 429 -16.49 12.61 -3.86
CA ALA A 429 -17.06 13.17 -5.08
C ALA A 429 -17.37 12.07 -6.12
N MET A 430 -16.43 11.16 -6.34
CA MET A 430 -16.62 10.06 -7.31
C MET A 430 -17.65 9.04 -6.84
N GLU A 431 -17.72 8.72 -5.55
CA GLU A 431 -18.71 7.80 -4.98
C GLU A 431 -20.14 8.31 -5.21
N PHE A 432 -20.35 9.60 -5.11
CA PHE A 432 -21.63 10.25 -5.39
C PHE A 432 -21.79 10.70 -6.85
N SER A 433 -20.92 10.27 -7.76
CA SER A 433 -20.97 10.59 -9.20
C SER A 433 -20.97 12.09 -9.49
N ALA A 434 -20.26 12.88 -8.67
CA ALA A 434 -20.17 14.34 -8.84
C ALA A 434 -19.52 14.71 -10.17
N SER A 435 -19.93 15.86 -10.70
CA SER A 435 -19.29 16.50 -11.85
C SER A 435 -18.07 17.35 -11.42
N ALA A 436 -17.21 17.70 -12.38
CA ALA A 436 -16.15 18.68 -12.13
C ALA A 436 -16.74 20.04 -11.71
N GLU A 437 -17.91 20.40 -12.24
CA GLU A 437 -18.62 21.62 -11.85
C GLU A 437 -19.05 21.61 -10.37
N ASP A 438 -19.50 20.45 -9.82
CA ASP A 438 -19.86 20.35 -8.40
C ASP A 438 -18.66 20.66 -7.49
N LEU A 439 -17.48 20.12 -7.82
CA LEU A 439 -16.24 20.42 -7.11
C LEU A 439 -15.84 21.91 -7.26
N ALA A 440 -15.98 22.48 -8.47
CA ALA A 440 -15.65 23.87 -8.76
C ALA A 440 -16.53 24.86 -7.97
N LEU A 441 -17.80 24.53 -7.76
CA LEU A 441 -18.77 25.35 -7.03
C LEU A 441 -18.73 25.17 -5.52
N THR A 442 -18.14 24.06 -5.03
CA THR A 442 -18.00 23.81 -3.60
C THR A 442 -17.05 24.82 -2.96
N CYS A 443 -17.49 25.44 -1.85
CA CYS A 443 -16.66 26.39 -1.10
C CYS A 443 -15.56 25.65 -0.34
N HIS A 444 -14.32 26.04 -0.56
CA HIS A 444 -13.14 25.52 0.14
C HIS A 444 -12.61 26.55 1.15
N PRO A 445 -12.10 26.11 2.30
CA PRO A 445 -11.50 27.00 3.28
C PRO A 445 -10.20 27.63 2.78
N HIS A 446 -9.97 28.92 3.10
CA HIS A 446 -8.77 29.67 2.72
C HIS A 446 -7.92 30.05 3.94
N PRO A 447 -6.56 29.90 3.89
CA PRO A 447 -5.76 29.26 2.85
C PRO A 447 -5.57 27.75 3.14
N THR A 448 -5.85 26.91 2.16
CA THR A 448 -5.63 25.47 2.25
C THR A 448 -5.02 24.90 0.98
N ARG A 449 -4.46 23.67 1.06
CA ARG A 449 -4.02 22.92 -0.13
C ARG A 449 -5.22 22.40 -0.94
N SER A 450 -6.35 22.11 -0.30
CA SER A 450 -7.58 21.62 -0.94
C SER A 450 -8.14 22.60 -1.97
N GLU A 451 -7.86 23.92 -1.85
CA GLU A 451 -8.22 24.90 -2.89
C GLU A 451 -7.60 24.52 -4.25
N ALA A 452 -6.48 23.78 -4.28
CA ALA A 452 -5.90 23.33 -5.53
C ALA A 452 -6.79 22.30 -6.26
N LEU A 453 -7.56 21.47 -5.52
CA LEU A 453 -8.54 20.55 -6.11
C LEU A 453 -9.68 21.35 -6.77
N ARG A 454 -10.22 22.33 -6.07
CA ARG A 454 -11.22 23.24 -6.63
C ARG A 454 -10.73 23.95 -7.88
N GLN A 455 -9.51 24.50 -7.86
CA GLN A 455 -8.93 25.19 -9.00
C GLN A 455 -8.71 24.25 -10.19
N ALA A 456 -8.28 23.00 -9.95
CA ALA A 456 -8.19 22.00 -11.01
C ALA A 456 -9.58 21.66 -11.59
N ALA A 457 -10.62 21.58 -10.77
CA ALA A 457 -11.99 21.40 -11.22
C ALA A 457 -12.50 22.58 -12.06
N MET A 458 -12.19 23.81 -11.67
CA MET A 458 -12.49 25.00 -12.47
C MET A 458 -11.74 25.01 -13.80
N ASP A 459 -10.49 24.49 -13.82
CA ASP A 459 -9.66 24.43 -15.03
C ASP A 459 -10.18 23.44 -16.07
N VAL A 460 -10.97 22.42 -15.71
CA VAL A 460 -11.70 21.55 -16.65
C VAL A 460 -12.50 22.35 -17.68
N HIS A 461 -12.98 23.52 -17.27
CA HIS A 461 -13.74 24.45 -18.10
C HIS A 461 -12.97 25.75 -18.42
N GLY A 462 -11.64 25.78 -18.20
CA GLY A 462 -10.80 26.95 -18.47
C GLY A 462 -11.10 28.14 -17.55
N ARG A 463 -11.62 27.91 -16.33
CA ARG A 463 -12.04 28.94 -15.38
C ARG A 463 -11.19 29.04 -14.13
N ALA A 464 -10.00 28.41 -14.09
CA ALA A 464 -9.09 28.53 -12.96
C ALA A 464 -8.76 30.01 -12.69
N MET A 465 -8.84 30.44 -11.44
CA MET A 465 -8.74 31.87 -11.07
C MET A 465 -7.29 32.30 -10.76
N GLN A 466 -6.38 31.37 -10.50
CA GLN A 466 -5.04 31.67 -9.96
C GLN A 466 -3.92 30.96 -10.75
N ASN A 467 -4.21 30.52 -11.95
CA ASN A 467 -3.28 29.78 -12.81
C ASN A 467 -2.47 30.73 -13.70
#